data_74e19b3d9021544afd4a48a269ccd103
#
_entry.id   74e19b3d9021544afd4a48a269ccd103
#
_cell.length_a   1.000
_cell.length_b   1.000
_cell.length_c   1.000
_cell.angle_alpha   90.00
_cell.angle_beta   90.00
_cell.angle_gamma   90.00
#
_symmetry.space_group_name_H-M   'P 1'
#
loop_
_entity.id
_entity.type
_entity.pdbx_description
1 polymer ?
#
loop_
_entity_poly.entity_id
_entity_poly.type
_entity_poly.pdbx_seq_one_letter_code
_entity_poly.pdbx_strand_id
1 'polypeptide(L)'
;MTSKTDSLIDELINRARISQSIINDFSQEQIDELLLAIAWEVIKPENNQPLSEMAVEHTGCGKVEDKMRKNQRKTIGLLRDLKGVKTVGVINEDSERGLVEIAKPVGVIGAIAPSTNPIATPLNKTINALKCRNAIILAPSPKGAAVCAKVVGLMQTALRRVGAPINLIQCLPQPITKENTVELTQKVDLVIATGSQNNIKRALETGTPTLGVGVGNVPSIIDESANLSDAAAKIKASKTFDNATSCSSENSVVILDSVYKEAIAALSSEGGVLLNAKEKSLLCEKMWDENRIINRNIIAKKSSEIAVLVGLDNKKYGSSEFLLVEETGIGKDYPFSMEKLSPILTVYRAKNFDDAVRITTKLLKNQGQGHSCSIHSATDTNIERLGLELPVCRLIVNQAHCFATGGNFDNALPFSLSMGCGTWGNNVSGENLNYKQYLNITRIVRTITPNEPSEEDVFGEYWKKHLLPNSKTITTFVDKHAQNTPDKTYLIEADTDSHISYQRLKGDILKLGVYFQQHSVKAGDKIGFLLDNSYSTTLLFLGAMYHGVIVVPVNVVAGHTQIKYTIEHSGCKKLFVSEVYIEKFEDVLDSVDAETIKYQNMGDLG
;
A
#
# COMPACT_ATOMS: atom_id res chain seq x y z
N MET A 1 46.79 -16.47 8.56
CA MET A 1 45.42 -15.98 8.79
C MET A 1 45.57 -14.80 9.72
N THR A 2 45.59 -13.57 9.17
CA THR A 2 45.54 -12.33 9.96
C THR A 2 44.19 -12.26 10.62
N SER A 3 44.11 -12.23 11.95
CA SER A 3 42.90 -11.98 12.71
C SER A 3 42.38 -10.61 12.25
N LYS A 4 41.27 -10.57 11.53
CA LYS A 4 40.55 -9.34 11.29
C LYS A 4 40.17 -8.80 12.67
N THR A 5 40.76 -7.67 13.06
CA THR A 5 40.34 -6.98 14.28
C THR A 5 38.88 -6.62 14.08
N ASP A 6 37.99 -7.10 14.94
CA ASP A 6 36.57 -6.79 14.87
C ASP A 6 36.37 -5.27 14.84
N SER A 7 35.51 -4.81 13.95
CA SER A 7 35.17 -3.39 13.90
C SER A 7 34.36 -3.02 15.15
N LEU A 8 34.34 -1.74 15.51
CA LEU A 8 33.47 -1.22 16.57
C LEU A 8 32.02 -1.67 16.40
N ILE A 9 31.56 -1.75 15.15
CA ILE A 9 30.18 -2.17 14.81
C ILE A 9 29.99 -3.66 15.08
N ASP A 10 30.99 -4.51 14.78
CA ASP A 10 30.93 -5.93 15.09
C ASP A 10 30.83 -6.18 16.60
N GLU A 11 31.58 -5.43 17.41
CA GLU A 11 31.46 -5.51 18.88
C GLU A 11 30.05 -5.12 19.39
N LEU A 12 29.47 -4.04 18.85
CA LEU A 12 28.13 -3.60 19.22
C LEU A 12 27.08 -4.67 18.87
N ILE A 13 27.17 -5.25 17.67
CA ILE A 13 26.25 -6.28 17.20
C ILE A 13 26.41 -7.55 18.02
N ASN A 14 27.63 -7.99 18.30
CA ASN A 14 27.87 -9.19 19.12
C ASN A 14 27.27 -9.04 20.52
N ARG A 15 27.47 -7.90 21.19
CA ARG A 15 26.84 -7.60 22.50
C ARG A 15 25.31 -7.57 22.40
N ALA A 16 24.76 -7.02 21.33
CA ALA A 16 23.33 -7.00 21.08
C ALA A 16 22.77 -8.41 20.92
N ARG A 17 23.42 -9.28 20.11
CA ARG A 17 22.98 -10.67 19.87
C ARG A 17 23.01 -11.49 21.15
N ILE A 18 24.07 -11.38 21.98
CA ILE A 18 24.13 -12.05 23.28
C ILE A 18 22.96 -11.59 24.17
N SER A 19 22.71 -10.31 24.25
CA SER A 19 21.60 -9.78 25.04
C SER A 19 20.23 -10.20 24.49
N GLN A 20 20.09 -10.24 23.18
CA GLN A 20 18.88 -10.66 22.49
C GLN A 20 18.58 -12.14 22.73
N SER A 21 19.61 -13.00 22.78
CA SER A 21 19.43 -14.43 23.10
C SER A 21 18.86 -14.64 24.51
N ILE A 22 19.27 -13.81 25.48
CA ILE A 22 18.78 -13.88 26.87
C ILE A 22 17.29 -13.47 26.95
N ILE A 23 16.89 -12.40 26.25
CA ILE A 23 15.50 -11.91 26.29
C ILE A 23 14.53 -12.88 25.57
N ASN A 24 15.00 -13.81 24.75
CA ASN A 24 14.15 -14.82 24.12
C ASN A 24 13.38 -15.68 25.12
N ASP A 25 13.92 -15.87 26.32
CA ASP A 25 13.33 -16.68 27.37
C ASP A 25 12.38 -15.87 28.29
N PHE A 26 12.26 -14.57 28.07
CA PHE A 26 11.36 -13.73 28.87
C PHE A 26 9.91 -14.01 28.52
N SER A 27 9.06 -14.05 29.57
CA SER A 27 7.61 -14.12 29.43
C SER A 27 7.03 -12.81 28.88
N GLN A 28 5.76 -12.84 28.47
CA GLN A 28 5.07 -11.62 28.01
C GLN A 28 5.01 -10.57 29.12
N GLU A 29 4.78 -10.98 30.38
CA GLU A 29 4.71 -10.12 31.55
C GLU A 29 6.05 -9.43 31.82
N GLN A 30 7.16 -10.18 31.73
CA GLN A 30 8.50 -9.63 31.90
C GLN A 30 8.83 -8.59 30.81
N ILE A 31 8.43 -8.88 29.56
CA ILE A 31 8.58 -7.91 28.46
C ILE A 31 7.74 -6.66 28.74
N ASP A 32 6.48 -6.81 29.14
CA ASP A 32 5.59 -5.67 29.36
C ASP A 32 6.07 -4.81 30.55
N GLU A 33 6.57 -5.41 31.63
CA GLU A 33 7.20 -4.70 32.75
C GLU A 33 8.45 -3.93 32.30
N LEU A 34 9.29 -4.53 31.49
CA LEU A 34 10.50 -3.91 30.93
C LEU A 34 10.14 -2.66 30.13
N LEU A 35 9.07 -2.72 29.29
CA LEU A 35 8.62 -1.55 28.51
C LEU A 35 8.16 -0.42 29.41
N LEU A 36 7.41 -0.71 30.48
CA LEU A 36 6.96 0.29 31.45
C LEU A 36 8.14 0.93 32.17
N ALA A 37 9.14 0.13 32.56
CA ALA A 37 10.33 0.62 33.25
C ALA A 37 11.15 1.59 32.38
N ILE A 38 11.46 1.24 31.11
CA ILE A 38 12.23 2.13 30.22
C ILE A 38 11.43 3.38 29.83
N ALA A 39 10.13 3.24 29.60
CA ALA A 39 9.28 4.36 29.26
C ALA A 39 9.20 5.38 30.41
N TRP A 40 8.89 4.92 31.62
CA TRP A 40 8.80 5.77 32.80
C TRP A 40 10.12 6.48 33.09
N GLU A 41 11.25 5.76 33.01
CA GLU A 41 12.55 6.36 33.31
C GLU A 41 12.88 7.54 32.38
N VAL A 42 12.41 7.51 31.13
CA VAL A 42 12.65 8.62 30.19
C VAL A 42 11.64 9.75 30.34
N ILE A 43 10.33 9.43 30.53
CA ILE A 43 9.27 10.46 30.49
C ILE A 43 8.89 11.04 31.87
N LYS A 44 9.41 10.49 32.98
CA LYS A 44 9.17 11.08 34.28
C LYS A 44 9.69 12.53 34.33
N PRO A 45 9.04 13.43 35.06
CA PRO A 45 9.35 14.88 35.02
C PRO A 45 10.82 15.20 35.27
N GLU A 46 11.47 14.50 36.21
CA GLU A 46 12.87 14.70 36.59
C GLU A 46 13.87 14.44 35.46
N ASN A 47 13.49 13.63 34.48
CA ASN A 47 14.32 13.32 33.31
C ASN A 47 13.81 13.98 32.03
N ASN A 48 12.48 14.07 31.85
CA ASN A 48 11.89 14.59 30.60
C ASN A 48 12.24 16.07 30.37
N GLN A 49 12.19 16.89 31.43
CA GLN A 49 12.51 18.31 31.31
C GLN A 49 13.99 18.53 30.95
N PRO A 50 14.98 18.03 31.72
CA PRO A 50 16.39 18.23 31.37
C PRO A 50 16.77 17.65 29.98
N LEU A 51 16.17 16.51 29.59
CA LEU A 51 16.37 15.95 28.25
C LEU A 51 15.81 16.87 27.15
N SER A 52 14.66 17.50 27.39
CA SER A 52 14.03 18.40 26.43
C SER A 52 14.81 19.72 26.29
N GLU A 53 15.32 20.25 27.40
CA GLU A 53 16.23 21.40 27.43
C GLU A 53 17.49 21.10 26.64
N MET A 54 18.16 19.98 26.93
CA MET A 54 19.35 19.51 26.22
C MET A 54 19.07 19.31 24.72
N ALA A 55 17.89 18.79 24.34
CA ALA A 55 17.52 18.59 22.95
C ALA A 55 17.38 19.91 22.19
N VAL A 56 16.75 20.92 22.78
CA VAL A 56 16.65 22.26 22.16
C VAL A 56 18.02 22.93 22.06
N GLU A 57 18.84 22.87 23.10
CA GLU A 57 20.19 23.44 23.13
C GLU A 57 21.08 22.84 22.05
N HIS A 58 21.22 21.51 22.00
CA HIS A 58 22.14 20.82 21.07
C HIS A 58 21.68 20.86 19.61
N THR A 59 20.37 20.78 19.38
CA THR A 59 19.82 20.73 18.02
C THR A 59 19.44 22.09 17.46
N GLY A 60 19.18 23.06 18.32
CA GLY A 60 18.61 24.35 17.98
C GLY A 60 17.18 24.29 17.46
N CYS A 61 16.45 23.19 17.70
CA CYS A 61 15.14 22.89 17.10
C CYS A 61 14.01 22.80 18.14
N GLY A 62 12.92 23.51 17.88
CA GLY A 62 11.66 23.36 18.62
C GLY A 62 11.58 24.13 19.93
N LYS A 63 10.69 23.68 20.82
CA LYS A 63 10.40 24.27 22.14
C LYS A 63 10.48 23.22 23.23
N VAL A 64 10.98 23.56 24.40
CA VAL A 64 11.15 22.63 25.54
C VAL A 64 9.81 22.01 25.96
N GLU A 65 8.80 22.86 26.17
CA GLU A 65 7.47 22.43 26.63
C GLU A 65 6.79 21.49 25.63
N ASP A 66 6.92 21.79 24.32
CA ASP A 66 6.35 20.97 23.27
C ASP A 66 7.08 19.63 23.14
N LYS A 67 8.42 19.60 23.34
CA LYS A 67 9.19 18.34 23.39
C LYS A 67 8.79 17.49 24.59
N MET A 68 8.66 18.08 25.76
CA MET A 68 8.20 17.39 26.96
C MET A 68 6.82 16.75 26.73
N ARG A 69 5.88 17.53 26.19
CA ARG A 69 4.52 17.07 25.84
C ARG A 69 4.55 15.98 24.78
N LYS A 70 5.40 16.11 23.75
CA LYS A 70 5.58 15.12 22.70
C LYS A 70 6.10 13.80 23.25
N ASN A 71 7.18 13.84 24.07
CA ASN A 71 7.78 12.66 24.67
C ASN A 71 6.75 11.89 25.50
N GLN A 72 6.03 12.59 26.38
CA GLN A 72 4.99 12.00 27.23
C GLN A 72 3.84 11.41 26.41
N ARG A 73 3.24 12.23 25.52
CA ARG A 73 2.05 11.86 24.75
C ARG A 73 2.31 10.67 23.83
N LYS A 74 3.43 10.69 23.08
CA LYS A 74 3.77 9.62 22.14
C LYS A 74 4.15 8.33 22.85
N THR A 75 4.73 8.40 24.04
CA THR A 75 5.06 7.21 24.83
C THR A 75 3.83 6.60 25.48
N ILE A 76 2.99 7.40 26.14
CA ILE A 76 1.75 6.90 26.76
C ILE A 76 0.81 6.32 25.70
N GLY A 77 0.68 6.98 24.55
CA GLY A 77 -0.14 6.48 23.45
C GLY A 77 0.36 5.15 22.90
N LEU A 78 1.68 4.99 22.68
CA LEU A 78 2.27 3.73 22.27
C LEU A 78 2.04 2.62 23.29
N LEU A 79 2.23 2.90 24.58
CA LEU A 79 1.99 1.91 25.64
C LEU A 79 0.50 1.50 25.71
N ARG A 80 -0.43 2.45 25.50
CA ARG A 80 -1.86 2.14 25.34
C ARG A 80 -2.10 1.13 24.21
N ASP A 81 -1.49 1.37 23.04
CA ASP A 81 -1.66 0.52 21.86
C ASP A 81 -1.03 -0.88 22.05
N LEU A 82 0.00 -0.98 22.89
CA LEU A 82 0.69 -2.25 23.17
C LEU A 82 0.12 -3.03 24.36
N LYS A 83 -0.79 -2.42 25.13
CA LYS A 83 -1.40 -3.08 26.29
C LYS A 83 -2.24 -4.27 25.86
N GLY A 84 -1.94 -5.45 26.40
CA GLY A 84 -2.63 -6.69 26.07
C GLY A 84 -2.24 -7.32 24.74
N VAL A 85 -1.33 -6.71 23.96
CA VAL A 85 -0.82 -7.27 22.71
C VAL A 85 0.16 -8.41 23.03
N LYS A 86 -0.12 -9.60 22.50
CA LYS A 86 0.76 -10.76 22.58
C LYS A 86 1.86 -10.70 21.51
N THR A 87 3.11 -10.82 21.93
CA THR A 87 4.30 -10.86 21.08
C THR A 87 5.29 -11.94 21.49
N VAL A 88 4.89 -12.80 22.44
CA VAL A 88 5.69 -13.91 22.97
C VAL A 88 4.91 -15.21 22.82
N GLY A 89 5.55 -16.24 22.27
CA GLY A 89 4.94 -17.56 22.09
C GLY A 89 3.82 -17.56 21.04
N VAL A 90 2.77 -18.33 21.32
CA VAL A 90 1.57 -18.41 20.47
C VAL A 90 0.77 -17.11 20.59
N ILE A 91 0.60 -16.41 19.47
CA ILE A 91 -0.13 -15.14 19.41
C ILE A 91 -1.52 -15.26 18.79
N ASN A 92 -1.73 -16.31 18.00
CA ASN A 92 -3.02 -16.62 17.40
C ASN A 92 -3.15 -18.12 17.19
N GLU A 93 -4.34 -18.67 17.42
CA GLU A 93 -4.70 -20.05 17.14
C GLU A 93 -6.07 -20.08 16.51
N ASP A 94 -6.16 -20.60 15.29
CA ASP A 94 -7.35 -20.76 14.51
C ASP A 94 -7.52 -22.23 14.18
N SER A 95 -8.31 -22.93 14.99
CA SER A 95 -8.52 -24.37 14.87
C SER A 95 -9.32 -24.73 13.61
N GLU A 96 -10.21 -23.85 13.14
CA GLU A 96 -11.00 -24.09 11.92
C GLU A 96 -10.13 -24.07 10.68
N ARG A 97 -9.15 -23.16 10.64
CA ARG A 97 -8.17 -23.05 9.56
C ARG A 97 -6.92 -23.89 9.79
N GLY A 98 -6.85 -24.63 10.89
CA GLY A 98 -5.70 -25.45 11.24
C GLY A 98 -4.40 -24.64 11.40
N LEU A 99 -4.48 -23.38 11.82
CA LEU A 99 -3.37 -22.43 11.81
C LEU A 99 -3.01 -21.99 13.23
N VAL A 100 -1.73 -22.11 13.58
CA VAL A 100 -1.17 -21.53 14.82
C VAL A 100 -0.06 -20.57 14.46
N GLU A 101 -0.12 -19.33 14.93
CA GLU A 101 0.89 -18.30 14.70
C GLU A 101 1.74 -18.08 15.96
N ILE A 102 3.05 -18.16 15.79
CA ILE A 102 4.04 -18.00 16.86
C ILE A 102 4.90 -16.80 16.56
N ALA A 103 4.95 -15.85 17.49
CA ALA A 103 5.80 -14.68 17.38
C ALA A 103 7.28 -15.04 17.59
N LYS A 104 8.13 -14.56 16.68
CA LYS A 104 9.58 -14.68 16.72
C LYS A 104 10.21 -13.30 16.61
N PRO A 105 11.31 -13.02 17.31
CA PRO A 105 12.06 -11.79 17.11
C PRO A 105 12.67 -11.75 15.70
N VAL A 106 12.91 -10.54 15.21
CA VAL A 106 13.70 -10.30 14.00
C VAL A 106 15.19 -10.50 14.30
N GLY A 107 15.65 -10.01 15.47
CA GLY A 107 17.02 -10.10 15.91
C GLY A 107 17.58 -8.76 16.41
N VAL A 108 18.61 -8.25 15.75
CA VAL A 108 19.23 -6.94 16.06
C VAL A 108 18.74 -5.90 15.08
N ILE A 109 18.19 -4.80 15.60
CA ILE A 109 17.63 -3.70 14.80
C ILE A 109 18.60 -2.52 14.79
N GLY A 110 18.91 -2.01 13.59
CA GLY A 110 19.60 -0.74 13.39
C GLY A 110 18.58 0.39 13.22
N ALA A 111 18.62 1.41 14.07
CA ALA A 111 17.60 2.45 14.08
C ALA A 111 18.17 3.85 13.88
N ILE A 112 17.95 4.43 12.70
CA ILE A 112 18.37 5.81 12.38
C ILE A 112 17.36 6.79 13.00
N ALA A 113 17.86 7.78 13.77
CA ALA A 113 17.03 8.78 14.45
C ALA A 113 17.41 10.22 14.02
N PRO A 114 16.40 11.08 13.72
CA PRO A 114 16.64 12.45 13.26
C PRO A 114 17.00 13.40 14.42
N SER A 115 17.61 14.55 14.09
CA SER A 115 17.89 15.62 15.06
C SER A 115 16.62 16.31 15.61
N THR A 116 15.55 16.32 14.84
CA THR A 116 14.28 16.96 15.23
C THR A 116 13.60 16.31 16.44
N ASN A 117 13.83 15.00 16.63
CA ASN A 117 13.22 14.23 17.71
C ASN A 117 14.23 13.26 18.36
N PRO A 118 15.29 13.75 19.04
CA PRO A 118 16.37 12.90 19.55
C PRO A 118 16.01 12.13 20.84
N ILE A 119 14.81 12.33 21.38
CA ILE A 119 14.27 11.64 22.56
C ILE A 119 13.12 10.70 22.15
N ALA A 120 12.03 11.29 21.62
CA ALA A 120 10.80 10.55 21.35
C ALA A 120 10.98 9.45 20.29
N THR A 121 11.77 9.70 19.22
CA THR A 121 11.99 8.69 18.18
C THR A 121 12.83 7.51 18.66
N PRO A 122 13.98 7.69 19.33
CA PRO A 122 14.70 6.60 19.97
C PRO A 122 13.85 5.78 20.92
N LEU A 123 13.11 6.42 21.82
CA LEU A 123 12.25 5.74 22.78
C LEU A 123 11.14 4.92 22.10
N ASN A 124 10.43 5.52 21.14
CA ASN A 124 9.36 4.84 20.38
C ASN A 124 9.87 3.59 19.65
N LYS A 125 11.01 3.70 18.96
CA LYS A 125 11.61 2.56 18.26
C LYS A 125 12.09 1.49 19.22
N THR A 126 12.67 1.87 20.35
CA THR A 126 13.13 0.96 21.39
C THR A 126 11.98 0.19 22.02
N ILE A 127 10.87 0.85 22.37
CA ILE A 127 9.68 0.18 22.91
C ILE A 127 9.15 -0.87 21.94
N ASN A 128 9.00 -0.55 20.65
CA ASN A 128 8.55 -1.51 19.64
C ASN A 128 9.54 -2.68 19.47
N ALA A 129 10.85 -2.40 19.46
CA ALA A 129 11.88 -3.43 19.34
C ALA A 129 11.84 -4.41 20.51
N LEU A 130 11.85 -3.91 21.73
CA LEU A 130 11.84 -4.74 22.94
C LEU A 130 10.51 -5.45 23.16
N LYS A 131 9.36 -4.85 22.79
CA LYS A 131 8.06 -5.56 22.79
C LYS A 131 8.14 -6.88 22.03
N CYS A 132 8.95 -6.92 20.98
CA CYS A 132 9.13 -8.08 20.12
C CYS A 132 10.42 -8.88 20.42
N ARG A 133 11.03 -8.65 21.58
CA ARG A 133 12.26 -9.34 22.04
C ARG A 133 13.46 -9.15 21.11
N ASN A 134 13.54 -8.00 20.42
CA ASN A 134 14.71 -7.62 19.62
C ASN A 134 15.68 -6.79 20.45
N ALA A 135 16.97 -6.84 20.11
CA ALA A 135 17.91 -5.82 20.52
C ALA A 135 17.92 -4.65 19.51
N ILE A 136 18.31 -3.46 19.96
CA ILE A 136 18.33 -2.26 19.12
C ILE A 136 19.63 -1.48 19.29
N ILE A 137 20.19 -1.03 18.17
CA ILE A 137 21.35 -0.13 18.12
C ILE A 137 20.90 1.16 17.41
N LEU A 138 20.93 2.25 18.15
CA LEU A 138 20.50 3.57 17.68
C LEU A 138 21.64 4.28 16.96
N ALA A 139 21.36 4.81 15.78
CA ALA A 139 22.23 5.67 15.00
C ALA A 139 21.64 7.09 14.91
N PRO A 140 21.88 7.96 15.89
CA PRO A 140 21.32 9.31 15.89
C PRO A 140 22.06 10.21 14.89
N SER A 141 21.38 11.30 14.49
CA SER A 141 22.07 12.39 13.79
C SER A 141 23.15 13.03 14.68
N PRO A 142 24.25 13.57 14.10
CA PRO A 142 25.34 14.15 14.90
C PRO A 142 24.88 15.19 15.94
N LYS A 143 23.94 16.09 15.60
CA LYS A 143 23.40 17.09 16.52
C LYS A 143 22.56 16.50 17.66
N GLY A 144 21.92 15.34 17.45
CA GLY A 144 21.10 14.66 18.45
C GLY A 144 21.87 13.58 19.24
N ALA A 145 23.14 13.33 18.92
CA ALA A 145 23.89 12.19 19.43
C ALA A 145 24.05 12.20 20.96
N ALA A 146 24.42 13.33 21.53
CA ALA A 146 24.59 13.46 22.98
C ALA A 146 23.26 13.23 23.74
N VAL A 147 22.16 13.78 23.23
CA VAL A 147 20.83 13.59 23.81
C VAL A 147 20.41 12.12 23.72
N CYS A 148 20.58 11.49 22.55
CA CYS A 148 20.25 10.09 22.35
C CYS A 148 21.07 9.17 23.27
N ALA A 149 22.38 9.43 23.42
CA ALA A 149 23.23 8.69 24.34
C ALA A 149 22.73 8.80 25.81
N LYS A 150 22.29 10.00 26.22
CA LYS A 150 21.69 10.20 27.56
C LYS A 150 20.38 9.41 27.72
N VAL A 151 19.51 9.43 26.71
CA VAL A 151 18.27 8.62 26.69
C VAL A 151 18.58 7.13 26.79
N VAL A 152 19.57 6.63 26.04
CA VAL A 152 20.01 5.24 26.12
C VAL A 152 20.52 4.91 27.53
N GLY A 153 21.33 5.76 28.14
CA GLY A 153 21.83 5.57 29.50
C GLY A 153 20.70 5.44 30.55
N LEU A 154 19.64 6.25 30.42
CA LEU A 154 18.45 6.17 31.27
C LEU A 154 17.70 4.84 31.04
N MET A 155 17.48 4.46 29.81
CA MET A 155 16.83 3.19 29.49
C MET A 155 17.67 1.99 29.99
N GLN A 156 18.99 2.01 29.86
CA GLN A 156 19.88 0.98 30.42
C GLN A 156 19.84 0.93 31.94
N THR A 157 19.64 2.08 32.61
CA THR A 157 19.43 2.11 34.07
C THR A 157 18.11 1.42 34.45
N ALA A 158 17.06 1.64 33.68
CA ALA A 158 15.79 0.94 33.87
C ALA A 158 15.93 -0.58 33.63
N LEU A 159 16.66 -1.00 32.57
CA LEU A 159 16.92 -2.42 32.30
C LEU A 159 17.62 -3.12 33.47
N ARG A 160 18.66 -2.49 34.09
CA ARG A 160 19.32 -3.04 35.27
C ARG A 160 18.37 -3.24 36.43
N ARG A 161 17.44 -2.31 36.63
CA ARG A 161 16.47 -2.37 37.75
C ARG A 161 15.50 -3.54 37.63
N VAL A 162 15.15 -3.93 36.39
CA VAL A 162 14.28 -5.07 36.12
C VAL A 162 15.03 -6.35 35.76
N GLY A 163 16.34 -6.39 35.98
CA GLY A 163 17.18 -7.59 35.74
C GLY A 163 17.38 -7.96 34.26
N ALA A 164 17.17 -7.02 33.33
CA ALA A 164 17.33 -7.26 31.91
C ALA A 164 18.74 -6.86 31.40
N PRO A 165 19.28 -7.52 30.35
CA PRO A 165 20.58 -7.20 29.78
C PRO A 165 20.65 -5.78 29.25
N ILE A 166 21.66 -5.02 29.66
CA ILE A 166 21.78 -3.59 29.27
C ILE A 166 22.10 -3.38 27.78
N ASN A 167 22.78 -4.33 27.16
CA ASN A 167 23.15 -4.24 25.74
C ASN A 167 22.00 -4.57 24.78
N LEU A 168 20.79 -4.80 25.29
CA LEU A 168 19.56 -4.79 24.47
C LEU A 168 19.35 -3.42 23.81
N ILE A 169 19.82 -2.36 24.43
CA ILE A 169 19.70 -0.99 23.93
C ILE A 169 21.09 -0.39 23.87
N GLN A 170 21.55 -0.10 22.67
CA GLN A 170 22.85 0.54 22.45
C GLN A 170 22.70 1.75 21.51
N CYS A 171 23.74 2.57 21.49
CA CYS A 171 23.82 3.74 20.62
C CYS A 171 25.23 3.77 20.01
N LEU A 172 25.33 4.19 18.75
CA LEU A 172 26.64 4.48 18.16
C LEU A 172 27.39 5.51 19.01
N PRO A 173 28.66 5.28 19.35
CA PRO A 173 29.45 6.26 20.09
C PRO A 173 29.78 7.48 19.21
N GLN A 174 30.04 8.59 19.86
CA GLN A 174 30.48 9.81 19.17
C GLN A 174 31.97 9.71 18.82
N PRO A 175 32.41 10.29 17.68
CA PRO A 175 31.60 11.02 16.69
C PRO A 175 30.79 10.09 15.79
N ILE A 176 29.53 10.47 15.50
CA ILE A 176 28.68 9.73 14.55
C ILE A 176 29.19 10.01 13.13
N THR A 177 29.67 8.96 12.46
CA THR A 177 30.13 9.05 11.09
C THR A 177 29.15 8.41 10.12
N LYS A 178 29.28 8.76 8.85
CA LYS A 178 28.48 8.13 7.79
C LYS A 178 28.88 6.67 7.60
N GLU A 179 30.15 6.39 7.68
CA GLU A 179 30.76 5.07 7.50
C GLU A 179 30.22 4.10 8.57
N ASN A 180 30.29 4.48 9.86
CA ASN A 180 29.77 3.67 10.95
C ASN A 180 28.25 3.44 10.84
N THR A 181 27.50 4.45 10.37
CA THR A 181 26.07 4.32 10.14
C THR A 181 25.76 3.34 9.00
N VAL A 182 26.49 3.42 7.89
CA VAL A 182 26.35 2.51 6.75
C VAL A 182 26.73 1.08 7.17
N GLU A 183 27.88 0.92 7.84
CA GLU A 183 28.33 -0.39 8.32
C GLU A 183 27.30 -1.02 9.27
N LEU A 184 26.73 -0.26 10.20
CA LEU A 184 25.64 -0.73 11.06
C LEU A 184 24.45 -1.23 10.23
N THR A 185 24.01 -0.42 9.27
CA THR A 185 22.83 -0.78 8.44
C THR A 185 23.08 -2.00 7.54
N GLN A 186 24.32 -2.32 7.21
CA GLN A 186 24.69 -3.53 6.46
C GLN A 186 24.73 -4.81 7.30
N LYS A 187 24.93 -4.70 8.61
CA LYS A 187 25.23 -5.84 9.49
C LYS A 187 24.09 -6.25 10.43
N VAL A 188 23.06 -5.41 10.58
CA VAL A 188 21.87 -5.71 11.39
C VAL A 188 20.85 -6.56 10.61
N ASP A 189 19.85 -7.10 11.31
CA ASP A 189 18.82 -7.94 10.72
C ASP A 189 17.67 -7.12 10.11
N LEU A 190 17.40 -5.92 10.65
CA LEU A 190 16.37 -4.99 10.18
C LEU A 190 16.82 -3.54 10.42
N VAL A 191 16.58 -2.66 9.46
CA VAL A 191 16.81 -1.22 9.58
C VAL A 191 15.49 -0.47 9.68
N ILE A 192 15.36 0.40 10.69
CA ILE A 192 14.24 1.35 10.82
C ILE A 192 14.79 2.76 10.64
N ALA A 193 14.60 3.34 9.46
CA ALA A 193 15.19 4.63 9.10
C ALA A 193 14.17 5.77 9.17
N THR A 194 14.44 6.76 10.05
CA THR A 194 13.71 8.03 10.11
C THR A 194 14.72 9.17 10.04
N GLY A 195 14.61 10.03 9.03
CA GLY A 195 15.57 11.12 8.85
C GLY A 195 15.52 11.72 7.44
N SER A 196 16.64 12.26 6.97
CA SER A 196 16.73 12.81 5.62
C SER A 196 16.57 11.74 4.55
N GLN A 197 16.03 12.12 3.39
CA GLN A 197 15.85 11.19 2.26
C GLN A 197 17.16 10.53 1.82
N ASN A 198 18.26 11.26 1.88
CA ASN A 198 19.58 10.71 1.55
C ASN A 198 19.99 9.58 2.51
N ASN A 199 19.67 9.68 3.80
CA ASN A 199 19.97 8.62 4.76
C ASN A 199 19.08 7.39 4.53
N ILE A 200 17.79 7.62 4.22
CA ILE A 200 16.84 6.54 3.91
C ILE A 200 17.27 5.82 2.63
N LYS A 201 17.59 6.56 1.56
CA LYS A 201 18.08 6.00 0.31
C LYS A 201 19.32 5.12 0.53
N ARG A 202 20.31 5.62 1.27
CA ARG A 202 21.50 4.83 1.60
C ARG A 202 21.18 3.57 2.39
N ALA A 203 20.28 3.66 3.35
CA ALA A 203 19.84 2.48 4.11
C ALA A 203 19.18 1.43 3.20
N LEU A 204 18.33 1.85 2.25
CA LEU A 204 17.72 0.96 1.26
C LEU A 204 18.75 0.31 0.31
N GLU A 205 19.84 1.04 -0.02
CA GLU A 205 20.90 0.55 -0.91
C GLU A 205 21.82 -0.51 -0.24
N THR A 206 21.73 -0.71 1.08
CA THR A 206 22.57 -1.70 1.79
C THR A 206 22.18 -3.16 1.55
N GLY A 207 20.97 -3.41 1.04
CA GLY A 207 20.44 -4.76 0.86
C GLY A 207 19.84 -5.39 2.13
N THR A 208 20.02 -4.78 3.31
CA THR A 208 19.36 -5.20 4.55
C THR A 208 17.87 -4.81 4.49
N PRO A 209 16.93 -5.66 4.95
CA PRO A 209 15.53 -5.29 5.08
C PRO A 209 15.38 -3.95 5.79
N THR A 210 14.78 -2.97 5.11
CA THR A 210 14.74 -1.58 5.58
C THR A 210 13.33 -1.02 5.52
N LEU A 211 12.85 -0.49 6.65
CA LEU A 211 11.63 0.28 6.76
C LEU A 211 12.01 1.76 6.86
N GLY A 212 11.94 2.45 5.74
CA GLY A 212 12.15 3.89 5.64
C GLY A 212 10.83 4.66 5.75
N VAL A 213 10.91 5.94 6.13
CA VAL A 213 9.76 6.85 6.11
C VAL A 213 9.99 7.94 5.08
N GLY A 214 8.94 8.30 4.32
CA GLY A 214 9.02 9.32 3.28
C GLY A 214 9.14 10.74 3.82
N VAL A 215 9.35 11.70 2.91
CA VAL A 215 9.30 13.15 3.20
C VAL A 215 7.86 13.54 3.47
N GLY A 216 7.64 14.40 4.48
CA GLY A 216 6.37 15.07 4.66
C GLY A 216 6.30 16.35 3.83
N ASN A 217 5.21 16.57 3.13
CA ASN A 217 4.87 17.85 2.51
C ASN A 217 3.34 17.94 2.52
N VAL A 218 2.79 18.08 3.70
CA VAL A 218 1.36 17.91 3.97
C VAL A 218 0.55 19.07 3.39
N PRO A 219 -0.32 18.82 2.39
CA PRO A 219 -1.39 19.74 2.02
C PRO A 219 -2.61 19.52 2.90
N SER A 220 -3.32 20.61 3.22
CA SER A 220 -4.61 20.60 3.88
C SER A 220 -5.64 21.31 3.00
N ILE A 221 -6.86 20.79 2.88
CA ILE A 221 -7.93 21.41 2.11
C ILE A 221 -8.94 22.04 3.09
N ILE A 222 -9.42 23.24 2.78
CA ILE A 222 -10.57 23.86 3.44
C ILE A 222 -11.64 24.06 2.37
N ASP A 223 -12.73 23.32 2.47
CA ASP A 223 -13.87 23.47 1.55
C ASP A 223 -14.98 24.40 2.12
N GLU A 224 -16.02 24.62 1.34
CA GLU A 224 -17.12 25.53 1.68
C GLU A 224 -17.96 25.06 2.88
N SER A 225 -17.90 23.78 3.24
CA SER A 225 -18.64 23.20 4.37
C SER A 225 -17.86 23.23 5.68
N ALA A 226 -16.61 23.67 5.66
CA ALA A 226 -15.73 23.67 6.82
C ALA A 226 -16.19 24.64 7.91
N ASN A 227 -16.07 24.26 9.16
CA ASN A 227 -16.08 25.22 10.26
C ASN A 227 -14.72 25.94 10.27
N LEU A 228 -14.70 27.16 9.72
CA LEU A 228 -13.46 27.92 9.48
C LEU A 228 -12.70 28.27 10.75
N SER A 229 -13.39 28.59 11.84
CA SER A 229 -12.77 28.90 13.13
C SER A 229 -12.09 27.66 13.73
N ASP A 230 -12.77 26.52 13.72
CA ASP A 230 -12.24 25.23 14.18
C ASP A 230 -11.05 24.77 13.30
N ALA A 231 -11.18 24.91 11.97
CA ALA A 231 -10.11 24.60 11.04
C ALA A 231 -8.85 25.45 11.30
N ALA A 232 -9.02 26.76 11.46
CA ALA A 232 -7.91 27.68 11.72
C ALA A 232 -7.21 27.36 13.07
N ALA A 233 -7.96 27.10 14.13
CA ALA A 233 -7.43 26.71 15.43
C ALA A 233 -6.63 25.39 15.36
N LYS A 234 -7.13 24.38 14.64
CA LYS A 234 -6.45 23.09 14.43
C LYS A 234 -5.18 23.22 13.60
N ILE A 235 -5.23 24.00 12.52
CA ILE A 235 -4.07 24.30 11.68
C ILE A 235 -3.00 25.03 12.49
N LYS A 236 -3.38 26.07 13.25
CA LYS A 236 -2.46 26.75 14.17
C LYS A 236 -1.81 25.77 15.15
N ALA A 237 -2.64 25.00 15.88
CA ALA A 237 -2.15 24.05 16.88
C ALA A 237 -1.13 23.07 16.28
N SER A 238 -1.36 22.60 15.04
CA SER A 238 -0.45 21.73 14.32
C SER A 238 0.80 22.46 13.81
N LYS A 239 0.62 23.64 13.23
CA LYS A 239 1.71 24.40 12.59
C LYS A 239 2.70 25.02 13.57
N THR A 240 2.26 25.35 14.77
CA THR A 240 3.11 26.01 15.78
C THR A 240 3.73 25.03 16.78
N PHE A 241 3.21 23.79 16.84
CA PHE A 241 3.71 22.78 17.74
C PHE A 241 5.18 22.43 17.47
N ASP A 242 6.01 22.61 18.47
CA ASP A 242 7.46 22.37 18.41
C ASP A 242 8.12 23.10 17.21
N ASN A 243 7.61 24.28 16.86
CA ASN A 243 8.01 25.10 15.71
C ASN A 243 7.96 24.32 14.36
N ALA A 244 6.95 23.48 14.18
CA ALA A 244 6.77 22.65 12.98
C ALA A 244 7.93 21.68 12.67
N THR A 245 8.58 21.13 13.69
CA THR A 245 9.64 20.10 13.50
C THR A 245 9.11 18.79 12.96
N SER A 246 7.79 18.58 12.98
CA SER A 246 7.17 17.35 12.49
C SER A 246 6.96 17.40 10.97
N CYS A 247 7.35 16.33 10.27
CA CYS A 247 7.02 16.14 8.84
C CYS A 247 5.51 16.06 8.59
N SER A 248 4.70 15.84 9.63
CA SER A 248 3.24 15.82 9.56
C SER A 248 2.59 17.17 9.92
N SER A 249 3.35 18.25 10.10
CA SER A 249 2.77 19.60 10.18
C SER A 249 2.31 20.06 8.79
N GLU A 250 1.16 20.71 8.71
CA GLU A 250 0.64 21.25 7.45
C GLU A 250 1.69 22.16 6.80
N ASN A 251 2.05 21.85 5.57
CA ASN A 251 2.99 22.64 4.81
C ASN A 251 2.31 23.63 3.88
N SER A 252 1.15 23.25 3.39
CA SER A 252 0.29 24.08 2.53
C SER A 252 -1.17 23.95 2.93
N VAL A 253 -1.95 24.99 2.68
CA VAL A 253 -3.40 24.96 2.75
C VAL A 253 -3.98 25.35 1.39
N VAL A 254 -4.94 24.56 0.90
CA VAL A 254 -5.66 24.78 -0.35
C VAL A 254 -7.09 25.17 0.02
N ILE A 255 -7.46 26.42 -0.21
CA ILE A 255 -8.72 27.01 0.22
C ILE A 255 -9.61 27.26 -1.00
N LEU A 256 -10.87 26.82 -0.95
CA LEU A 256 -11.83 27.08 -2.01
C LEU A 256 -12.15 28.58 -2.09
N ASP A 257 -12.32 29.06 -3.30
CA ASP A 257 -12.55 30.49 -3.60
C ASP A 257 -13.75 31.05 -2.85
N SER A 258 -14.80 30.26 -2.71
CA SER A 258 -16.05 30.62 -2.04
C SER A 258 -15.88 31.02 -0.57
N VAL A 259 -14.86 30.49 0.11
CA VAL A 259 -14.58 30.72 1.55
C VAL A 259 -13.18 31.32 1.79
N TYR A 260 -12.50 31.73 0.71
CA TYR A 260 -11.10 32.12 0.79
C TYR A 260 -10.83 33.29 1.75
N LYS A 261 -11.60 34.37 1.63
CA LYS A 261 -11.41 35.57 2.47
C LYS A 261 -11.68 35.30 3.93
N GLU A 262 -12.76 34.59 4.22
CA GLU A 262 -13.17 34.19 5.56
C GLU A 262 -12.16 33.22 6.21
N ALA A 263 -11.63 32.27 5.44
CA ALA A 263 -10.60 31.35 5.92
C ALA A 263 -9.27 32.07 6.22
N ILE A 264 -8.84 33.01 5.38
CA ILE A 264 -7.67 33.85 5.67
C ILE A 264 -7.89 34.69 6.92
N ALA A 265 -9.09 35.28 7.09
CA ALA A 265 -9.43 36.03 8.29
C ALA A 265 -9.40 35.14 9.55
N ALA A 266 -9.93 33.92 9.48
CA ALA A 266 -9.87 32.95 10.57
C ALA A 266 -8.43 32.54 10.90
N LEU A 267 -7.58 32.25 9.92
CA LEU A 267 -6.16 31.96 10.13
C LEU A 267 -5.42 33.16 10.74
N SER A 268 -5.78 34.36 10.35
CA SER A 268 -5.18 35.60 10.91
C SER A 268 -5.61 35.83 12.35
N SER A 269 -6.85 35.51 12.74
CA SER A 269 -7.31 35.60 14.12
C SER A 269 -6.56 34.62 15.06
N GLU A 270 -6.04 33.54 14.50
CA GLU A 270 -5.19 32.56 15.20
C GLU A 270 -3.69 32.94 15.19
N GLY A 271 -3.32 34.16 14.79
CA GLY A 271 -1.94 34.68 14.80
C GLY A 271 -1.17 34.41 13.52
N GLY A 272 -1.83 34.00 12.45
CA GLY A 272 -1.24 33.92 11.11
C GLY A 272 -1.07 35.30 10.49
N VAL A 273 0.08 35.64 9.93
CA VAL A 273 0.30 36.94 9.29
C VAL A 273 0.66 36.74 7.82
N LEU A 274 -0.17 37.31 6.94
CA LEU A 274 0.01 37.22 5.50
C LEU A 274 1.10 38.16 5.00
N LEU A 275 2.07 37.62 4.26
CA LEU A 275 3.14 38.35 3.63
C LEU A 275 2.66 39.02 2.33
N ASN A 276 3.10 40.26 2.10
CA ASN A 276 2.97 40.87 0.78
C ASN A 276 4.07 40.36 -0.19
N ALA A 277 4.00 40.76 -1.46
CA ALA A 277 4.91 40.28 -2.50
C ALA A 277 6.40 40.61 -2.21
N LYS A 278 6.71 41.79 -1.64
CA LYS A 278 8.10 42.17 -1.28
C LYS A 278 8.61 41.32 -0.11
N GLU A 279 7.79 41.14 0.91
CA GLU A 279 8.10 40.33 2.09
C GLU A 279 8.27 38.85 1.72
N LYS A 280 7.42 38.32 0.81
CA LYS A 280 7.58 36.97 0.24
C LYS A 280 8.92 36.81 -0.47
N SER A 281 9.31 37.78 -1.32
CA SER A 281 10.57 37.73 -2.05
C SER A 281 11.76 37.74 -1.09
N LEU A 282 11.75 38.61 -0.08
CA LEU A 282 12.77 38.68 0.95
C LEU A 282 12.92 37.38 1.75
N LEU A 283 11.77 36.80 2.15
CA LEU A 283 11.76 35.49 2.83
C LEU A 283 12.33 34.39 1.92
N CYS A 284 11.94 34.37 0.65
CA CYS A 284 12.42 33.40 -0.32
C CYS A 284 13.96 33.44 -0.48
N GLU A 285 14.52 34.63 -0.65
CA GLU A 285 15.96 34.85 -0.82
C GLU A 285 16.78 34.36 0.38
N LYS A 286 16.27 34.56 1.59
CA LYS A 286 16.99 34.18 2.82
C LYS A 286 16.74 32.73 3.24
N MET A 287 15.62 32.14 2.78
CA MET A 287 15.21 30.80 3.17
C MET A 287 15.87 29.70 2.35
N TRP A 288 16.18 29.95 1.08
CA TRP A 288 16.80 28.97 0.18
C TRP A 288 18.05 29.52 -0.48
N ASP A 289 19.04 28.67 -0.70
CA ASP A 289 20.20 28.98 -1.54
C ASP A 289 19.88 28.82 -3.05
N GLU A 290 20.89 29.03 -3.91
CA GLU A 290 20.77 28.88 -5.37
C GLU A 290 20.37 27.46 -5.80
N ASN A 291 20.74 26.45 -5.00
CA ASN A 291 20.40 25.04 -5.24
C ASN A 291 19.06 24.64 -4.62
N ARG A 292 18.31 25.60 -4.09
CA ARG A 292 17.05 25.36 -3.37
C ARG A 292 17.21 24.51 -2.11
N ILE A 293 18.38 24.54 -1.48
CA ILE A 293 18.63 23.95 -0.17
C ILE A 293 18.17 24.94 0.90
N ILE A 294 17.32 24.44 1.81
CA ILE A 294 16.77 25.28 2.87
C ILE A 294 17.84 25.70 3.87
N ASN A 295 17.83 26.96 4.27
CA ASN A 295 18.70 27.52 5.30
C ASN A 295 18.40 26.87 6.66
N ARG A 296 19.38 26.15 7.20
CA ARG A 296 19.23 25.42 8.46
C ARG A 296 18.94 26.30 9.68
N ASN A 297 19.25 27.59 9.60
CA ASN A 297 18.98 28.54 10.69
C ASN A 297 17.50 28.95 10.77
N ILE A 298 16.69 28.63 9.74
CA ILE A 298 15.24 28.88 9.71
C ILE A 298 14.44 27.66 10.19
N ILE A 299 15.01 26.46 10.05
CA ILE A 299 14.33 25.22 10.41
C ILE A 299 14.00 25.21 11.92
N ALA A 300 12.74 24.92 12.23
CA ALA A 300 12.24 24.75 13.60
C ALA A 300 12.43 25.97 14.51
N LYS A 301 12.50 27.17 13.95
CA LYS A 301 12.53 28.44 14.68
C LYS A 301 11.12 29.02 14.84
N LYS A 302 10.94 29.88 15.86
CA LYS A 302 9.69 30.65 16.02
C LYS A 302 9.47 31.58 14.82
N SER A 303 8.22 31.85 14.49
CA SER A 303 7.86 32.78 13.42
C SER A 303 8.50 34.14 13.58
N SER A 304 8.47 34.69 14.80
CA SER A 304 9.12 35.98 15.13
C SER A 304 10.65 35.96 14.96
N GLU A 305 11.33 34.86 15.32
CA GLU A 305 12.77 34.71 15.06
C GLU A 305 13.09 34.66 13.57
N ILE A 306 12.26 33.94 12.79
CA ILE A 306 12.38 33.90 11.33
C ILE A 306 12.21 35.31 10.75
N ALA A 307 11.20 36.04 11.19
CA ALA A 307 10.96 37.41 10.72
C ALA A 307 12.18 38.32 10.92
N VAL A 308 12.81 38.27 12.10
CA VAL A 308 14.06 39.00 12.40
C VAL A 308 15.21 38.53 11.52
N LEU A 309 15.39 37.21 11.38
CA LEU A 309 16.51 36.66 10.57
C LEU A 309 16.46 37.07 9.10
N VAL A 310 15.25 37.23 8.55
CA VAL A 310 15.06 37.63 7.15
C VAL A 310 14.86 39.13 6.95
N GLY A 311 14.84 39.92 8.03
CA GLY A 311 14.71 41.37 7.95
C GLY A 311 13.28 41.88 7.74
N LEU A 312 12.28 41.15 8.16
CA LEU A 312 10.89 41.62 8.18
C LEU A 312 10.63 42.60 9.33
N ASP A 313 9.63 43.46 9.19
CA ASP A 313 9.25 44.46 10.19
C ASP A 313 8.82 43.80 11.51
N ASN A 314 9.63 43.95 12.56
CA ASN A 314 9.35 43.36 13.87
C ASN A 314 8.05 43.89 14.52
N LYS A 315 7.57 45.11 14.19
CA LYS A 315 6.30 45.63 14.69
C LYS A 315 5.12 44.82 14.15
N LYS A 316 5.23 44.35 12.92
CA LYS A 316 4.18 43.56 12.24
C LYS A 316 4.29 42.07 12.58
N TYR A 317 5.51 41.52 12.67
CA TYR A 317 5.75 40.08 12.73
C TYR A 317 6.23 39.58 14.09
N GLY A 318 6.58 40.47 15.03
CA GLY A 318 7.14 40.09 16.34
C GLY A 318 6.20 39.27 17.23
N SER A 319 4.87 39.39 17.02
CA SER A 319 3.86 38.60 17.71
C SER A 319 3.23 37.52 16.84
N SER A 320 3.73 37.28 15.62
CA SER A 320 3.18 36.27 14.72
C SER A 320 3.40 34.85 15.27
N GLU A 321 2.36 34.03 15.24
CA GLU A 321 2.45 32.62 15.55
C GLU A 321 2.97 31.81 14.34
N PHE A 322 2.52 32.17 13.14
CA PHE A 322 2.97 31.59 11.88
C PHE A 322 2.84 32.58 10.72
N LEU A 323 3.64 32.38 9.68
CA LEU A 323 3.60 33.21 8.48
C LEU A 323 2.75 32.55 7.38
N LEU A 324 1.93 33.34 6.69
CA LEU A 324 1.14 32.92 5.54
C LEU A 324 1.78 33.43 4.26
N VAL A 325 1.98 32.56 3.28
CA VAL A 325 2.58 32.89 1.99
C VAL A 325 1.68 32.43 0.85
N GLU A 326 1.05 33.36 0.14
CA GLU A 326 0.30 33.02 -1.07
C GLU A 326 1.23 32.51 -2.18
N GLU A 327 0.84 31.41 -2.83
CA GLU A 327 1.57 30.83 -3.94
C GLU A 327 0.60 30.40 -5.04
N THR A 328 1.08 30.50 -6.29
CA THR A 328 0.29 30.14 -7.47
C THR A 328 0.85 28.96 -8.25
N GLY A 329 2.14 28.69 -8.07
CA GLY A 329 2.86 27.61 -8.74
C GLY A 329 3.36 26.52 -7.80
N ILE A 330 3.84 25.44 -8.38
CA ILE A 330 4.35 24.26 -7.67
C ILE A 330 5.61 23.79 -8.39
N GLY A 331 6.64 23.44 -7.64
CA GLY A 331 7.91 22.94 -8.16
C GLY A 331 9.10 23.79 -7.79
N LYS A 332 10.24 23.58 -8.44
CA LYS A 332 11.53 24.20 -8.10
C LYS A 332 11.50 25.73 -8.17
N ASP A 333 10.74 26.30 -9.08
CA ASP A 333 10.61 27.75 -9.22
C ASP A 333 9.70 28.37 -8.16
N TYR A 334 8.97 27.54 -7.44
CA TYR A 334 8.02 27.90 -6.38
C TYR A 334 8.39 27.18 -5.07
N PRO A 335 9.52 27.55 -4.43
CA PRO A 335 10.08 26.75 -3.34
C PRO A 335 9.18 26.68 -2.10
N PHE A 336 8.24 27.62 -1.90
CA PHE A 336 7.23 27.51 -0.85
C PHE A 336 6.29 26.30 -1.02
N SER A 337 6.25 25.67 -2.19
CA SER A 337 5.50 24.42 -2.42
C SER A 337 6.16 23.18 -1.79
N MET A 338 7.42 23.29 -1.34
CA MET A 338 8.19 22.20 -0.73
C MET A 338 8.09 22.21 0.79
N GLU A 339 8.47 21.09 1.45
CA GLU A 339 8.54 20.99 2.91
C GLU A 339 9.49 22.04 3.50
N LYS A 340 9.04 22.74 4.56
CA LYS A 340 9.76 23.85 5.17
C LYS A 340 10.25 23.58 6.59
N LEU A 341 9.63 22.64 7.31
CA LEU A 341 9.92 22.35 8.73
C LEU A 341 10.01 23.61 9.60
N SER A 342 9.11 24.54 9.38
CA SER A 342 9.07 25.86 10.03
C SER A 342 7.62 26.37 10.07
N PRO A 343 7.28 27.33 10.95
CA PRO A 343 5.93 27.88 11.06
C PRO A 343 5.61 28.85 9.89
N ILE A 344 5.78 28.36 8.66
CA ILE A 344 5.43 29.02 7.41
C ILE A 344 4.43 28.15 6.67
N LEU A 345 3.23 28.65 6.44
CA LEU A 345 2.14 27.95 5.76
C LEU A 345 1.92 28.57 4.39
N THR A 346 2.04 27.76 3.34
CA THR A 346 1.76 28.20 1.99
C THR A 346 0.27 28.13 1.71
N VAL A 347 -0.29 29.17 1.12
CA VAL A 347 -1.72 29.28 0.82
C VAL A 347 -1.94 29.20 -0.68
N TYR A 348 -2.79 28.28 -1.11
CA TYR A 348 -3.28 28.16 -2.48
C TYR A 348 -4.78 28.46 -2.52
N ARG A 349 -5.20 29.17 -3.56
CA ARG A 349 -6.61 29.44 -3.83
C ARG A 349 -7.10 28.52 -4.92
N ALA A 350 -8.12 27.72 -4.65
CA ALA A 350 -8.74 26.80 -5.59
C ALA A 350 -10.09 27.32 -6.05
N LYS A 351 -10.36 27.28 -7.36
CA LYS A 351 -11.62 27.77 -7.94
C LYS A 351 -12.85 27.00 -7.46
N ASN A 352 -12.68 25.71 -7.27
CA ASN A 352 -13.70 24.76 -6.82
C ASN A 352 -12.99 23.51 -6.27
N PHE A 353 -13.76 22.50 -5.85
CA PHE A 353 -13.22 21.28 -5.28
C PHE A 353 -12.35 20.48 -6.27
N ASP A 354 -12.71 20.42 -7.55
CA ASP A 354 -11.88 19.77 -8.59
C ASP A 354 -10.49 20.42 -8.70
N ASP A 355 -10.46 21.74 -8.63
CA ASP A 355 -9.19 22.48 -8.66
C ASP A 355 -8.39 22.26 -7.38
N ALA A 356 -9.03 22.13 -6.21
CA ALA A 356 -8.38 21.79 -4.96
C ALA A 356 -7.73 20.40 -5.01
N VAL A 357 -8.44 19.41 -5.52
CA VAL A 357 -7.91 18.05 -5.76
C VAL A 357 -6.69 18.09 -6.70
N ARG A 358 -6.81 18.85 -7.80
CA ARG A 358 -5.74 19.01 -8.79
C ARG A 358 -4.48 19.65 -8.19
N ILE A 359 -4.64 20.75 -7.41
CA ILE A 359 -3.53 21.44 -6.73
C ILE A 359 -2.88 20.49 -5.72
N THR A 360 -3.68 19.85 -4.89
CA THR A 360 -3.22 18.90 -3.86
C THR A 360 -2.45 17.74 -4.46
N THR A 361 -2.96 17.15 -5.55
CA THR A 361 -2.28 16.07 -6.28
C THR A 361 -0.93 16.52 -6.82
N LYS A 362 -0.83 17.75 -7.36
CA LYS A 362 0.44 18.32 -7.85
C LYS A 362 1.43 18.57 -6.72
N LEU A 363 0.97 19.07 -5.57
CA LEU A 363 1.81 19.27 -4.38
C LEU A 363 2.40 17.94 -3.90
N LEU A 364 1.57 16.91 -3.78
CA LEU A 364 2.00 15.58 -3.37
C LEU A 364 2.98 14.96 -4.36
N LYS A 365 2.73 15.07 -5.68
CA LYS A 365 3.64 14.57 -6.72
C LYS A 365 4.98 15.31 -6.74
N ASN A 366 4.99 16.60 -6.41
CA ASN A 366 6.24 17.36 -6.29
C ASN A 366 7.06 16.87 -5.09
N GLN A 367 6.41 16.68 -3.93
CA GLN A 367 7.04 16.16 -2.72
C GLN A 367 5.97 15.67 -1.74
N GLY A 368 6.25 14.61 -0.98
CA GLY A 368 5.37 14.11 0.09
C GLY A 368 4.36 13.05 -0.36
N GLN A 369 4.50 12.52 -1.57
CA GLN A 369 3.63 11.44 -2.07
C GLN A 369 3.67 10.24 -1.12
N GLY A 370 2.51 9.69 -0.82
CA GLY A 370 2.34 8.58 0.11
C GLY A 370 2.28 8.99 1.60
N HIS A 371 2.71 10.20 1.99
CA HIS A 371 2.75 10.56 3.40
C HIS A 371 1.33 10.78 3.97
N SER A 372 0.73 11.91 3.76
CA SER A 372 -0.61 12.24 4.26
C SER A 372 -1.15 13.55 3.68
N CYS A 373 -2.47 13.72 3.78
CA CYS A 373 -3.20 14.93 3.47
C CYS A 373 -4.25 15.16 4.56
N SER A 374 -4.76 16.38 4.71
CA SER A 374 -5.92 16.65 5.53
C SER A 374 -7.00 17.40 4.78
N ILE A 375 -8.21 17.31 5.29
CA ILE A 375 -9.36 18.12 4.87
C ILE A 375 -10.14 18.61 6.09
N HIS A 376 -10.54 19.85 6.05
CA HIS A 376 -11.57 20.44 6.91
C HIS A 376 -12.84 20.57 6.09
N SER A 377 -13.84 19.73 6.40
CA SER A 377 -15.08 19.57 5.64
C SER A 377 -16.15 18.91 6.48
N ALA A 378 -17.41 19.19 6.17
CA ALA A 378 -18.58 18.45 6.64
C ALA A 378 -19.26 17.66 5.50
N THR A 379 -18.64 17.62 4.31
CA THR A 379 -19.18 16.97 3.11
C THR A 379 -18.53 15.62 2.89
N ASP A 380 -19.21 14.53 3.24
CA ASP A 380 -18.67 13.16 3.16
C ASP A 380 -18.23 12.78 1.74
N THR A 381 -18.98 13.19 0.71
CA THR A 381 -18.62 12.92 -0.70
C THR A 381 -17.27 13.54 -1.10
N ASN A 382 -16.93 14.72 -0.58
CA ASN A 382 -15.63 15.34 -0.79
C ASN A 382 -14.52 14.57 -0.07
N ILE A 383 -14.79 14.11 1.15
CA ILE A 383 -13.86 13.32 1.96
C ILE A 383 -13.56 11.97 1.29
N GLU A 384 -14.60 11.23 0.89
CA GLU A 384 -14.46 9.93 0.21
C GLU A 384 -13.72 10.07 -1.11
N ARG A 385 -14.05 11.09 -1.90
CA ARG A 385 -13.38 11.36 -3.17
C ARG A 385 -11.87 11.58 -2.98
N LEU A 386 -11.46 12.34 -1.98
CA LEU A 386 -10.03 12.51 -1.68
C LEU A 386 -9.36 11.20 -1.30
N GLY A 387 -10.04 10.36 -0.52
CA GLY A 387 -9.55 9.03 -0.16
C GLY A 387 -9.32 8.13 -1.38
N LEU A 388 -10.17 8.25 -2.40
CA LEU A 388 -10.07 7.46 -3.64
C LEU A 388 -9.02 8.01 -4.63
N GLU A 389 -8.86 9.34 -4.72
CA GLU A 389 -8.04 9.96 -5.77
C GLU A 389 -6.62 10.31 -5.36
N LEU A 390 -6.37 10.60 -4.05
CA LEU A 390 -5.06 11.07 -3.63
C LEU A 390 -4.09 9.91 -3.33
N PRO A 391 -2.84 9.98 -3.80
CA PRO A 391 -1.82 8.99 -3.52
C PRO A 391 -1.20 9.23 -2.13
N VAL A 392 -1.96 9.00 -1.07
CA VAL A 392 -1.55 9.14 0.33
C VAL A 392 -2.00 7.94 1.16
N CYS A 393 -1.22 7.58 2.15
CA CYS A 393 -1.57 6.50 3.08
C CYS A 393 -2.56 6.95 4.17
N ARG A 394 -2.73 8.24 4.38
CA ARG A 394 -3.57 8.82 5.44
C ARG A 394 -4.25 10.08 4.97
N LEU A 395 -5.56 10.11 5.08
CA LEU A 395 -6.38 11.30 4.96
C LEU A 395 -6.93 11.65 6.34
N ILE A 396 -6.57 12.81 6.85
CA ILE A 396 -6.96 13.28 8.19
C ILE A 396 -8.12 14.26 8.05
N VAL A 397 -9.22 13.97 8.71
CA VAL A 397 -10.46 14.76 8.60
C VAL A 397 -10.70 15.54 9.88
N ASN A 398 -10.83 16.87 9.77
CA ASN A 398 -11.19 17.77 10.86
C ASN A 398 -10.35 17.62 12.13
N GLN A 399 -9.03 17.39 11.99
CA GLN A 399 -8.11 17.24 13.13
C GLN A 399 -6.86 18.09 12.92
N ALA A 400 -6.15 18.42 14.01
CA ALA A 400 -4.82 19.01 13.96
C ALA A 400 -3.83 17.95 13.44
N HIS A 401 -3.33 18.12 12.22
CA HIS A 401 -2.69 17.06 11.45
C HIS A 401 -1.44 16.48 12.11
N CYS A 402 -0.57 17.32 12.72
CA CYS A 402 0.67 16.84 13.34
C CYS A 402 0.42 15.92 14.56
N PHE A 403 -0.72 16.08 15.23
CA PHE A 403 -1.12 15.21 16.31
C PHE A 403 -1.79 13.94 15.81
N ALA A 404 -2.63 14.06 14.78
CA ALA A 404 -3.48 12.98 14.28
C ALA A 404 -2.72 11.93 13.49
N THR A 405 -1.84 12.34 12.57
CA THR A 405 -1.17 11.46 11.59
C THR A 405 -0.36 10.34 12.23
N GLY A 406 0.33 10.61 13.31
CA GLY A 406 1.13 9.62 14.04
C GLY A 406 0.38 8.98 15.21
N GLY A 407 -0.93 8.86 15.13
CA GLY A 407 -1.80 8.36 16.20
C GLY A 407 -2.17 9.43 17.24
N ASN A 408 -3.44 9.44 17.64
CA ASN A 408 -4.00 10.33 18.61
C ASN A 408 -4.94 9.58 19.57
N PHE A 409 -5.36 10.23 20.68
CA PHE A 409 -6.29 9.62 21.62
C PHE A 409 -7.74 9.65 21.14
N ASP A 410 -8.02 10.42 20.08
CA ASP A 410 -9.32 10.61 19.44
C ASP A 410 -9.38 10.06 18.00
N ASN A 411 -8.41 9.23 17.62
CA ASN A 411 -8.45 8.46 16.38
C ASN A 411 -7.82 7.07 16.53
N ALA A 412 -8.06 6.20 15.56
CA ALA A 412 -7.66 4.79 15.61
C ALA A 412 -6.28 4.50 14.98
N LEU A 413 -5.54 5.51 14.50
CA LEU A 413 -4.20 5.29 13.98
C LEU A 413 -3.24 4.90 15.11
N PRO A 414 -2.37 3.89 14.91
CA PRO A 414 -1.37 3.52 15.90
C PRO A 414 -0.42 4.67 16.23
N PHE A 415 -0.06 4.81 17.51
CA PHE A 415 0.93 5.78 17.95
C PHE A 415 2.31 5.43 17.41
N SER A 416 2.82 6.27 16.52
CA SER A 416 4.14 6.10 15.89
C SER A 416 4.81 7.44 15.62
N LEU A 417 6.13 7.38 15.50
CA LEU A 417 6.99 8.47 14.99
C LEU A 417 7.67 8.07 13.68
N SER A 418 7.25 6.94 13.10
CA SER A 418 7.72 6.41 11.82
C SER A 418 6.52 6.04 10.97
N MET A 419 6.16 6.91 10.05
CA MET A 419 4.95 6.77 9.21
C MET A 419 5.37 6.35 7.80
N GLY A 420 5.09 5.11 7.43
CA GLY A 420 5.35 4.60 6.09
C GLY A 420 4.52 5.35 5.05
N CYS A 421 5.08 5.48 3.85
CA CYS A 421 4.46 6.21 2.75
C CYS A 421 4.03 5.31 1.58
N GLY A 422 4.05 4.00 1.78
CA GLY A 422 3.73 3.02 0.75
C GLY A 422 4.64 3.13 -0.47
N THR A 423 4.30 2.41 -1.52
CA THR A 423 5.06 2.45 -2.78
C THR A 423 5.06 3.84 -3.43
N TRP A 424 4.05 4.66 -3.16
CA TRP A 424 4.02 6.07 -3.59
C TRP A 424 5.21 6.88 -3.06
N GLY A 425 5.66 6.60 -1.83
CA GLY A 425 6.83 7.24 -1.21
C GLY A 425 8.09 6.36 -1.24
N ASN A 426 8.16 5.36 -2.12
CA ASN A 426 9.25 4.38 -2.20
C ASN A 426 9.49 3.64 -0.88
N ASN A 427 8.41 3.32 -0.16
CA ASN A 427 8.45 2.55 1.08
C ASN A 427 7.73 1.22 0.91
N VAL A 428 8.17 0.19 1.63
CA VAL A 428 7.53 -1.14 1.64
C VAL A 428 6.28 -1.21 2.52
N SER A 429 6.05 -0.20 3.38
CA SER A 429 4.88 -0.11 4.25
C SER A 429 4.19 1.24 4.12
N GLY A 430 2.86 1.24 4.09
CA GLY A 430 2.02 2.44 4.17
C GLY A 430 1.49 2.72 5.58
N GLU A 431 1.83 1.90 6.57
CA GLU A 431 1.30 1.99 7.92
C GLU A 431 2.12 2.90 8.84
N ASN A 432 1.52 3.29 9.96
CA ASN A 432 2.26 3.77 11.12
C ASN A 432 3.02 2.59 11.71
N LEU A 433 4.36 2.59 11.60
CA LEU A 433 5.18 1.48 12.07
C LEU A 433 4.96 1.22 13.56
N ASN A 434 4.66 0.00 13.91
CA ASN A 434 4.40 -0.48 15.26
C ASN A 434 5.02 -1.87 15.44
N TYR A 435 4.71 -2.57 16.53
CA TYR A 435 5.27 -3.88 16.84
C TYR A 435 5.16 -4.91 15.70
N LYS A 436 4.14 -4.84 14.83
CA LYS A 436 3.94 -5.83 13.74
C LYS A 436 5.10 -5.88 12.78
N GLN A 437 5.74 -4.74 12.50
CA GLN A 437 6.89 -4.66 11.62
C GLN A 437 8.20 -5.11 12.30
N TYR A 438 8.19 -5.39 13.60
CA TYR A 438 9.34 -5.83 14.39
C TYR A 438 9.28 -7.31 14.75
N LEU A 439 8.36 -8.08 14.13
CA LEU A 439 8.17 -9.50 14.37
C LEU A 439 8.39 -10.32 13.09
N ASN A 440 8.93 -11.51 13.28
CA ASN A 440 8.73 -12.65 12.39
C ASN A 440 7.61 -13.55 12.94
N ILE A 441 6.88 -14.22 12.07
CA ILE A 441 5.82 -15.15 12.46
C ILE A 441 6.11 -16.52 11.88
N THR A 442 6.23 -17.52 12.76
CA THR A 442 6.25 -18.94 12.36
C THR A 442 4.82 -19.46 12.38
N ARG A 443 4.40 -20.11 11.30
CA ARG A 443 3.08 -20.72 11.19
C ARG A 443 3.19 -22.23 11.28
N ILE A 444 2.47 -22.83 12.23
CA ILE A 444 2.17 -24.27 12.22
C ILE A 444 0.89 -24.42 11.42
N VAL A 445 0.94 -25.22 10.36
CA VAL A 445 -0.19 -25.47 9.47
C VAL A 445 -0.60 -26.91 9.60
N ARG A 446 -1.84 -27.17 10.02
CA ARG A 446 -2.41 -28.51 10.16
C ARG A 446 -3.39 -28.77 9.03
N THR A 447 -3.58 -30.03 8.70
CA THR A 447 -4.59 -30.44 7.71
C THR A 447 -5.99 -30.08 8.22
N ILE A 448 -6.79 -29.50 7.36
CA ILE A 448 -8.22 -29.23 7.57
C ILE A 448 -9.03 -30.03 6.55
N THR A 449 -10.35 -30.08 6.73
CA THR A 449 -11.22 -30.64 5.70
C THR A 449 -11.03 -29.89 4.40
N PRO A 450 -10.79 -30.59 3.26
CA PRO A 450 -10.65 -29.94 1.98
C PRO A 450 -11.86 -29.06 1.66
N ASN A 451 -11.58 -27.82 1.28
CA ASN A 451 -12.59 -26.84 0.86
C ASN A 451 -12.20 -26.35 -0.54
N GLU A 452 -12.20 -27.30 -1.49
CA GLU A 452 -11.94 -27.01 -2.89
C GLU A 452 -13.24 -26.53 -3.54
N PRO A 453 -13.32 -25.27 -4.00
CA PRO A 453 -14.52 -24.80 -4.67
C PRO A 453 -14.60 -25.46 -6.06
N SER A 454 -15.82 -25.76 -6.51
CA SER A 454 -16.04 -26.19 -7.90
C SER A 454 -15.74 -25.04 -8.87
N GLU A 455 -15.47 -25.36 -10.13
CA GLU A 455 -15.32 -24.33 -11.18
C GLU A 455 -16.59 -23.45 -11.28
N GLU A 456 -17.75 -24.01 -11.05
CA GLU A 456 -19.03 -23.27 -11.04
C GLU A 456 -19.11 -22.28 -9.89
N ASP A 457 -18.63 -22.65 -8.69
CA ASP A 457 -18.58 -21.74 -7.53
C ASP A 457 -17.67 -20.54 -7.79
N VAL A 458 -16.55 -20.74 -8.50
CA VAL A 458 -15.57 -19.69 -8.79
C VAL A 458 -15.96 -18.88 -10.02
N PHE A 459 -16.39 -19.54 -11.09
CA PHE A 459 -16.55 -18.93 -12.41
C PHE A 459 -17.99 -18.80 -12.87
N GLY A 460 -18.95 -19.41 -12.17
CA GLY A 460 -20.35 -19.49 -12.61
C GLY A 460 -20.98 -18.15 -12.93
N GLU A 461 -20.78 -17.13 -12.12
CA GLU A 461 -21.28 -15.77 -12.39
C GLU A 461 -20.56 -15.11 -13.57
N TYR A 462 -19.24 -15.34 -13.73
CA TYR A 462 -18.48 -14.87 -14.87
C TYR A 462 -18.97 -15.52 -16.16
N TRP A 463 -19.19 -16.84 -16.14
CA TRP A 463 -19.73 -17.59 -17.28
C TRP A 463 -21.12 -17.09 -17.67
N LYS A 464 -22.04 -16.94 -16.71
CA LYS A 464 -23.38 -16.40 -16.96
C LYS A 464 -23.33 -15.02 -17.61
N LYS A 465 -22.43 -14.16 -17.16
CA LYS A 465 -22.33 -12.78 -17.63
C LYS A 465 -21.62 -12.64 -18.98
N HIS A 466 -20.57 -13.44 -19.22
CA HIS A 466 -19.64 -13.22 -20.32
C HIS A 466 -19.58 -14.33 -21.36
N LEU A 467 -19.83 -15.59 -20.96
CA LEU A 467 -19.68 -16.76 -21.83
C LEU A 467 -21.01 -17.43 -22.16
N LEU A 468 -22.02 -17.32 -21.30
CA LEU A 468 -23.35 -17.87 -21.50
C LEU A 468 -24.40 -16.75 -21.51
N PRO A 469 -24.40 -15.84 -22.48
CA PRO A 469 -25.49 -14.88 -22.57
C PRO A 469 -26.77 -15.67 -22.90
N ASN A 470 -27.80 -15.48 -22.09
CA ASN A 470 -29.11 -16.17 -22.12
C ASN A 470 -29.87 -16.11 -23.47
N SER A 471 -29.27 -15.63 -24.53
CA SER A 471 -29.93 -15.43 -25.84
C SER A 471 -29.04 -15.75 -27.05
N LYS A 472 -27.86 -16.36 -26.87
CA LYS A 472 -26.91 -16.58 -27.97
C LYS A 472 -26.46 -18.03 -28.12
N THR A 473 -27.40 -18.96 -28.18
CA THR A 473 -27.15 -20.35 -28.57
C THR A 473 -27.18 -20.46 -30.11
N ILE A 474 -26.60 -21.52 -30.65
CA ILE A 474 -26.71 -21.83 -32.09
C ILE A 474 -28.18 -21.85 -32.52
N THR A 475 -29.05 -22.41 -31.71
CA THR A 475 -30.52 -22.41 -31.90
C THR A 475 -31.04 -20.98 -32.09
N THR A 476 -30.72 -20.08 -31.15
CA THR A 476 -31.17 -18.69 -31.22
C THR A 476 -30.66 -17.96 -32.48
N PHE A 477 -29.40 -18.19 -32.85
CA PHE A 477 -28.84 -17.54 -34.04
C PHE A 477 -29.45 -18.08 -35.35
N VAL A 478 -29.55 -19.38 -35.50
CA VAL A 478 -30.15 -20.01 -36.68
C VAL A 478 -31.60 -19.58 -36.84
N ASP A 479 -32.39 -19.63 -35.73
CA ASP A 479 -33.82 -19.25 -35.73
C ASP A 479 -33.99 -17.77 -36.10
N LYS A 480 -33.22 -16.89 -35.47
CA LYS A 480 -33.26 -15.45 -35.75
C LYS A 480 -32.94 -15.11 -37.18
N HIS A 481 -31.88 -15.71 -37.75
CA HIS A 481 -31.50 -15.43 -39.15
C HIS A 481 -32.46 -16.05 -40.14
N ALA A 482 -32.94 -17.27 -39.90
CA ALA A 482 -33.97 -17.88 -40.73
C ALA A 482 -35.28 -17.08 -40.73
N GLN A 483 -35.61 -16.40 -39.62
CA GLN A 483 -36.79 -15.55 -39.53
C GLN A 483 -36.59 -14.17 -40.15
N ASN A 484 -35.44 -13.51 -39.88
CA ASN A 484 -35.22 -12.11 -40.24
C ASN A 484 -34.59 -11.90 -41.63
N THR A 485 -33.79 -12.87 -42.08
CA THR A 485 -33.08 -12.83 -43.36
C THR A 485 -33.11 -14.21 -44.05
N PRO A 486 -34.29 -14.80 -44.33
CA PRO A 486 -34.45 -16.17 -44.77
C PRO A 486 -33.66 -16.49 -46.05
N ASP A 487 -33.69 -15.61 -47.04
CA ASP A 487 -33.09 -15.79 -48.36
C ASP A 487 -31.59 -15.43 -48.42
N LYS A 488 -31.04 -14.85 -47.33
CA LYS A 488 -29.63 -14.51 -47.30
C LYS A 488 -28.77 -15.78 -47.34
N THR A 489 -27.81 -15.82 -48.25
CA THR A 489 -26.84 -16.91 -48.35
C THR A 489 -26.00 -16.97 -47.08
N TYR A 490 -26.00 -18.12 -46.46
CA TYR A 490 -25.18 -18.48 -45.29
C TYR A 490 -23.85 -19.12 -45.73
N LEU A 491 -23.91 -20.06 -46.70
CA LEU A 491 -22.78 -20.82 -47.17
C LEU A 491 -22.87 -20.98 -48.69
N ILE A 492 -21.72 -20.94 -49.35
CA ILE A 492 -21.54 -21.30 -50.77
C ILE A 492 -20.65 -22.53 -50.81
N GLU A 493 -21.12 -23.60 -51.44
CA GLU A 493 -20.37 -24.80 -51.65
C GLU A 493 -19.55 -24.66 -52.95
N ALA A 494 -18.23 -24.58 -52.83
CA ALA A 494 -17.35 -24.17 -53.93
C ALA A 494 -17.36 -25.11 -55.11
N ASP A 495 -17.52 -26.42 -54.88
CA ASP A 495 -17.46 -27.45 -55.94
C ASP A 495 -18.72 -27.48 -56.79
N THR A 496 -19.86 -27.05 -56.24
CA THR A 496 -21.17 -27.12 -56.93
C THR A 496 -21.76 -25.75 -57.21
N ASP A 497 -21.16 -24.68 -56.71
CA ASP A 497 -21.69 -23.31 -56.68
C ASP A 497 -23.08 -23.22 -56.06
N SER A 498 -23.38 -24.15 -55.15
CA SER A 498 -24.66 -24.20 -54.47
C SER A 498 -24.73 -23.16 -53.35
N HIS A 499 -25.71 -22.29 -53.42
CA HIS A 499 -25.98 -21.26 -52.39
C HIS A 499 -27.00 -21.78 -51.37
N ILE A 500 -26.58 -21.87 -50.11
CA ILE A 500 -27.41 -22.32 -48.99
C ILE A 500 -27.88 -21.11 -48.23
N SER A 501 -29.19 -20.87 -48.23
CA SER A 501 -29.79 -19.77 -47.46
C SER A 501 -29.99 -20.17 -46.00
N TYR A 502 -30.21 -19.16 -45.12
CA TYR A 502 -30.55 -19.43 -43.73
C TYR A 502 -31.85 -20.20 -43.54
N GLN A 503 -32.84 -19.99 -44.40
CA GLN A 503 -34.09 -20.76 -44.39
C GLN A 503 -33.85 -22.24 -44.75
N ARG A 504 -33.06 -22.51 -45.76
CA ARG A 504 -32.67 -23.89 -46.15
C ARG A 504 -31.87 -24.55 -45.04
N LEU A 505 -30.87 -23.86 -44.47
CA LEU A 505 -30.08 -24.38 -43.32
C LEU A 505 -30.98 -24.77 -42.17
N LYS A 506 -31.96 -23.93 -41.79
CA LYS A 506 -32.90 -24.22 -40.71
C LYS A 506 -33.77 -25.43 -41.02
N GLY A 507 -34.29 -25.53 -42.26
CA GLY A 507 -35.09 -26.65 -42.70
C GLY A 507 -34.32 -27.98 -42.62
N ASP A 508 -33.08 -27.97 -43.09
CA ASP A 508 -32.23 -29.17 -43.08
C ASP A 508 -31.77 -29.56 -41.68
N ILE A 509 -31.54 -28.58 -40.78
CA ILE A 509 -31.27 -28.82 -39.34
C ILE A 509 -32.46 -29.54 -38.70
N LEU A 510 -33.70 -29.15 -38.99
CA LEU A 510 -34.88 -29.82 -38.43
C LEU A 510 -35.00 -31.24 -38.95
N LYS A 511 -34.74 -31.52 -40.27
CA LYS A 511 -34.65 -32.87 -40.82
C LYS A 511 -33.55 -33.71 -40.15
N LEU A 512 -32.40 -33.10 -39.84
CA LEU A 512 -31.32 -33.77 -39.14
C LEU A 512 -31.75 -34.20 -37.72
N GLY A 513 -32.61 -33.42 -37.03
CA GLY A 513 -33.20 -33.81 -35.78
C GLY A 513 -34.04 -35.11 -35.86
N VAL A 514 -34.81 -35.28 -36.96
CA VAL A 514 -35.53 -36.50 -37.21
C VAL A 514 -34.55 -37.67 -37.47
N TYR A 515 -33.51 -37.42 -38.25
CA TYR A 515 -32.46 -38.40 -38.51
C TYR A 515 -31.75 -38.86 -37.22
N PHE A 516 -31.43 -37.93 -36.32
CA PHE A 516 -30.90 -38.27 -34.99
C PHE A 516 -31.84 -39.18 -34.18
N GLN A 517 -33.12 -38.90 -34.20
CA GLN A 517 -34.12 -39.77 -33.51
C GLN A 517 -34.12 -41.20 -34.08
N GLN A 518 -34.04 -41.38 -35.42
CA GLN A 518 -33.95 -42.69 -36.06
C GLN A 518 -32.70 -43.49 -35.65
N HIS A 519 -31.60 -42.77 -35.36
CA HIS A 519 -30.36 -43.39 -34.89
C HIS A 519 -30.20 -43.32 -33.35
N SER A 520 -31.27 -43.07 -32.63
CA SER A 520 -31.28 -43.02 -31.14
C SER A 520 -30.24 -42.04 -30.55
N VAL A 521 -29.97 -40.93 -31.24
CA VAL A 521 -29.11 -39.83 -30.75
C VAL A 521 -29.98 -38.82 -29.99
N LYS A 522 -29.58 -38.48 -28.76
CA LYS A 522 -30.31 -37.57 -27.87
C LYS A 522 -29.45 -36.38 -27.48
N ALA A 523 -30.06 -35.30 -26.99
CA ALA A 523 -29.36 -34.19 -26.41
C ALA A 523 -28.43 -34.66 -25.26
N GLY A 524 -27.19 -34.18 -25.24
CA GLY A 524 -26.13 -34.60 -24.32
C GLY A 524 -25.28 -35.78 -24.83
N ASP A 525 -25.73 -36.52 -25.85
CA ASP A 525 -24.91 -37.56 -26.44
C ASP A 525 -23.71 -36.98 -27.19
N LYS A 526 -22.61 -37.73 -27.22
CA LYS A 526 -21.40 -37.39 -27.99
C LYS A 526 -21.39 -38.16 -29.28
N ILE A 527 -21.32 -37.47 -30.40
CA ILE A 527 -21.14 -38.05 -31.74
C ILE A 527 -19.81 -37.62 -32.35
N GLY A 528 -19.13 -38.56 -32.96
CA GLY A 528 -17.96 -38.25 -33.82
C GLY A 528 -18.36 -38.22 -35.28
N PHE A 529 -17.57 -37.52 -36.10
CA PHE A 529 -17.71 -37.61 -37.55
C PHE A 529 -16.37 -37.60 -38.28
N LEU A 530 -16.31 -38.42 -39.35
CA LEU A 530 -15.21 -38.49 -40.31
C LEU A 530 -15.78 -38.14 -41.70
N LEU A 531 -15.73 -36.87 -42.04
CA LEU A 531 -16.33 -36.32 -43.25
C LEU A 531 -15.38 -35.28 -43.87
N ASP A 532 -15.47 -35.09 -45.19
CA ASP A 532 -14.82 -33.99 -45.87
C ASP A 532 -15.55 -32.66 -45.61
N ASN A 533 -14.84 -31.56 -45.88
CA ASN A 533 -15.43 -30.24 -45.80
C ASN A 533 -16.52 -30.07 -46.86
N SER A 534 -17.78 -29.94 -46.41
CA SER A 534 -18.94 -29.82 -47.29
C SER A 534 -20.10 -29.15 -46.53
N TYR A 535 -21.17 -28.84 -47.27
CA TYR A 535 -22.42 -28.40 -46.60
C TYR A 535 -22.95 -29.49 -45.65
N SER A 536 -22.86 -30.75 -46.00
CA SER A 536 -23.30 -31.87 -45.16
C SER A 536 -22.53 -31.93 -43.85
N THR A 537 -21.23 -31.68 -43.86
CA THR A 537 -20.41 -31.60 -42.63
C THR A 537 -20.78 -30.41 -41.78
N THR A 538 -20.98 -29.24 -42.40
CA THR A 538 -21.44 -28.02 -41.70
C THR A 538 -22.84 -28.23 -41.10
N LEU A 539 -23.74 -28.86 -41.84
CA LEU A 539 -25.08 -29.18 -41.37
C LEU A 539 -25.06 -30.13 -40.18
N LEU A 540 -24.26 -31.19 -40.23
CA LEU A 540 -24.11 -32.13 -39.12
C LEU A 540 -23.54 -31.42 -37.87
N PHE A 541 -22.49 -30.61 -38.06
CA PHE A 541 -21.85 -29.87 -37.00
C PHE A 541 -22.82 -28.88 -36.29
N LEU A 542 -23.41 -27.98 -37.04
CA LEU A 542 -24.32 -26.97 -36.51
C LEU A 542 -25.66 -27.56 -36.06
N GLY A 543 -26.17 -28.53 -36.80
CA GLY A 543 -27.42 -29.17 -36.47
C GLY A 543 -27.33 -30.04 -35.23
N ALA A 544 -26.21 -30.70 -34.98
CA ALA A 544 -25.98 -31.41 -33.73
C ALA A 544 -25.97 -30.43 -32.55
N MET A 545 -25.24 -29.34 -32.64
CA MET A 545 -25.22 -28.28 -31.62
C MET A 545 -26.62 -27.66 -31.41
N TYR A 546 -27.40 -27.49 -32.49
CA TYR A 546 -28.78 -26.98 -32.44
C TYR A 546 -29.67 -27.90 -31.63
N HIS A 547 -29.52 -29.23 -31.75
CA HIS A 547 -30.27 -30.25 -31.05
C HIS A 547 -29.68 -30.65 -29.69
N GLY A 548 -28.63 -29.92 -29.21
CA GLY A 548 -27.98 -30.18 -27.94
C GLY A 548 -27.08 -31.42 -27.91
N VAL A 549 -26.64 -31.89 -29.05
CA VAL A 549 -25.71 -33.02 -29.20
C VAL A 549 -24.26 -32.50 -29.23
N ILE A 550 -23.37 -33.17 -28.51
CA ILE A 550 -21.96 -32.84 -28.41
C ILE A 550 -21.21 -33.40 -29.62
N VAL A 551 -20.51 -32.57 -30.36
CA VAL A 551 -19.87 -32.92 -31.61
C VAL A 551 -18.37 -33.10 -31.44
N VAL A 552 -17.81 -34.19 -31.94
CA VAL A 552 -16.40 -34.51 -31.92
C VAL A 552 -15.92 -34.63 -33.40
N PRO A 553 -15.39 -33.54 -33.99
CA PRO A 553 -14.78 -33.63 -35.34
C PRO A 553 -13.52 -34.47 -35.28
N VAL A 554 -13.44 -35.53 -36.08
CA VAL A 554 -12.26 -36.38 -36.17
C VAL A 554 -11.47 -35.98 -37.43
N ASN A 555 -10.20 -35.65 -37.25
CA ASN A 555 -9.36 -35.21 -38.36
C ASN A 555 -8.99 -36.39 -39.32
N VAL A 556 -9.58 -36.41 -40.49
CA VAL A 556 -9.43 -37.48 -41.51
C VAL A 556 -8.04 -37.55 -42.16
N VAL A 557 -7.16 -36.54 -41.94
CA VAL A 557 -5.75 -36.59 -42.38
C VAL A 557 -4.81 -37.14 -41.29
N ALA A 558 -5.32 -37.40 -40.11
CA ALA A 558 -4.53 -37.99 -39.03
C ALA A 558 -4.25 -39.48 -39.28
N GLY A 559 -3.20 -40.02 -38.66
CA GLY A 559 -2.89 -41.44 -38.72
C GLY A 559 -3.92 -42.31 -37.95
N HIS A 560 -4.04 -43.58 -38.29
CA HIS A 560 -4.99 -44.54 -37.70
C HIS A 560 -4.96 -44.57 -36.18
N THR A 561 -3.75 -44.58 -35.56
CA THR A 561 -3.59 -44.57 -34.11
C THR A 561 -4.16 -43.31 -33.47
N GLN A 562 -4.02 -42.16 -34.11
CA GLN A 562 -4.52 -40.88 -33.58
C GLN A 562 -6.04 -40.78 -33.72
N ILE A 563 -6.59 -41.28 -34.84
CA ILE A 563 -8.05 -41.35 -35.04
C ILE A 563 -8.66 -42.25 -33.97
N LYS A 564 -8.10 -43.46 -33.78
CA LYS A 564 -8.53 -44.38 -32.71
C LYS A 564 -8.50 -43.71 -31.35
N TYR A 565 -7.39 -43.11 -30.99
CA TYR A 565 -7.24 -42.38 -29.73
C TYR A 565 -8.30 -41.30 -29.55
N THR A 566 -8.55 -40.49 -30.59
CA THR A 566 -9.55 -39.41 -30.53
C THR A 566 -10.96 -39.95 -30.25
N ILE A 567 -11.34 -41.05 -30.93
CA ILE A 567 -12.63 -41.69 -30.77
C ILE A 567 -12.79 -42.25 -29.33
N GLU A 568 -11.82 -43.04 -28.89
CA GLU A 568 -11.83 -43.66 -27.55
C GLU A 568 -11.80 -42.62 -26.43
N HIS A 569 -10.89 -41.64 -26.53
CA HIS A 569 -10.72 -40.61 -25.52
C HIS A 569 -11.93 -39.68 -25.40
N SER A 570 -12.57 -39.34 -26.54
CA SER A 570 -13.79 -38.51 -26.51
C SER A 570 -14.99 -39.23 -25.91
N GLY A 571 -15.00 -40.55 -25.95
CA GLY A 571 -16.10 -41.38 -25.46
C GLY A 571 -17.38 -41.27 -26.32
N CYS A 572 -17.25 -40.87 -27.60
CA CYS A 572 -18.38 -40.89 -28.52
C CYS A 572 -18.78 -42.34 -28.83
N LYS A 573 -20.12 -42.59 -28.82
CA LYS A 573 -20.67 -43.92 -29.05
C LYS A 573 -21.24 -44.10 -30.45
N LYS A 574 -21.31 -43.04 -31.23
CA LYS A 574 -21.79 -43.03 -32.60
C LYS A 574 -20.88 -42.20 -33.47
N LEU A 575 -20.53 -42.75 -34.63
CA LEU A 575 -19.63 -42.13 -35.61
C LEU A 575 -20.36 -42.00 -36.95
N PHE A 576 -20.51 -40.77 -37.42
CA PHE A 576 -21.05 -40.49 -38.76
C PHE A 576 -19.87 -40.41 -39.73
N VAL A 577 -19.81 -41.36 -40.68
CA VAL A 577 -18.66 -41.57 -41.51
C VAL A 577 -19.08 -41.61 -42.98
N SER A 578 -18.36 -40.89 -43.88
CA SER A 578 -18.61 -41.04 -45.33
C SER A 578 -18.07 -42.37 -45.85
N GLU A 579 -18.64 -42.83 -46.94
CA GLU A 579 -18.29 -44.12 -47.56
C GLU A 579 -16.78 -44.26 -47.81
N VAL A 580 -16.15 -43.22 -48.30
CA VAL A 580 -14.68 -43.18 -48.55
C VAL A 580 -13.88 -43.41 -47.27
N TYR A 581 -14.31 -42.91 -46.16
CA TYR A 581 -13.61 -43.06 -44.89
C TYR A 581 -13.99 -44.34 -44.15
N ILE A 582 -15.14 -44.95 -44.42
CA ILE A 582 -15.45 -46.31 -43.94
C ILE A 582 -14.41 -47.29 -44.53
N GLU A 583 -14.18 -47.27 -45.82
CA GLU A 583 -13.19 -48.14 -46.46
C GLU A 583 -11.75 -47.82 -46.02
N LYS A 584 -11.40 -46.53 -45.93
CA LYS A 584 -10.05 -46.09 -45.57
C LYS A 584 -9.64 -46.42 -44.12
N PHE A 585 -10.55 -46.40 -43.20
CA PHE A 585 -10.31 -46.58 -41.75
C PHE A 585 -11.05 -47.80 -41.19
N GLU A 586 -11.34 -48.80 -41.98
CA GLU A 586 -12.06 -50.03 -41.60
C GLU A 586 -11.47 -50.66 -40.32
N ASP A 587 -10.14 -50.83 -40.28
CA ASP A 587 -9.40 -51.39 -39.15
C ASP A 587 -9.55 -50.59 -37.86
N VAL A 588 -9.63 -49.25 -37.93
CA VAL A 588 -9.87 -48.39 -36.77
C VAL A 588 -11.31 -48.46 -36.33
N LEU A 589 -12.25 -48.38 -37.28
CA LEU A 589 -13.70 -48.37 -36.97
C LEU A 589 -14.14 -49.69 -36.32
N ASP A 590 -13.59 -50.82 -36.77
CA ASP A 590 -13.86 -52.15 -36.21
C ASP A 590 -13.21 -52.33 -34.83
N SER A 591 -12.19 -51.55 -34.51
CA SER A 591 -11.44 -51.68 -33.23
C SER A 591 -11.95 -50.78 -32.08
N VAL A 592 -12.92 -49.89 -32.32
CA VAL A 592 -13.46 -48.95 -31.36
C VAL A 592 -14.85 -49.32 -30.87
N ASP A 593 -15.19 -49.00 -29.62
CA ASP A 593 -16.52 -49.23 -29.04
C ASP A 593 -17.49 -48.08 -29.42
N ALA A 594 -17.72 -47.89 -30.72
CA ALA A 594 -18.61 -46.87 -31.26
C ALA A 594 -19.35 -47.41 -32.49
N GLU A 595 -20.66 -47.18 -32.59
CA GLU A 595 -21.47 -47.55 -33.74
C GLU A 595 -21.12 -46.66 -34.95
N THR A 596 -20.68 -47.27 -36.05
CA THR A 596 -20.43 -46.57 -37.29
C THR A 596 -21.72 -46.42 -38.09
N ILE A 597 -22.12 -45.19 -38.36
CA ILE A 597 -23.28 -44.84 -39.16
C ILE A 597 -22.79 -44.26 -40.49
N LYS A 598 -23.12 -44.91 -41.60
CA LYS A 598 -22.84 -44.37 -42.91
C LYS A 598 -23.63 -43.08 -43.11
N TYR A 599 -22.93 -41.96 -43.18
CA TYR A 599 -23.55 -40.65 -43.35
C TYR A 599 -23.83 -40.40 -44.85
N GLN A 600 -25.11 -40.31 -45.19
CA GLN A 600 -25.53 -39.95 -46.55
C GLN A 600 -25.72 -38.44 -46.66
N ASN A 601 -25.53 -37.92 -47.88
CA ASN A 601 -25.71 -36.50 -48.13
C ASN A 601 -27.17 -36.09 -47.88
N MET A 602 -27.39 -35.27 -46.87
CA MET A 602 -28.75 -34.86 -46.43
C MET A 602 -29.45 -33.94 -47.46
N GLY A 603 -28.71 -33.44 -48.47
CA GLY A 603 -29.30 -32.66 -49.56
C GLY A 603 -30.22 -33.48 -50.46
N ASP A 604 -30.11 -34.82 -50.42
CA ASP A 604 -30.89 -35.77 -51.26
C ASP A 604 -32.02 -36.44 -50.50
N LEU A 605 -32.26 -36.11 -49.24
CA LEU A 605 -33.43 -36.53 -48.48
C LEU A 605 -34.59 -35.57 -48.76
N GLY A 606 -35.21 -35.73 -49.91
CA GLY A 606 -36.40 -35.02 -50.35
C GLY A 606 -37.65 -35.34 -49.52
#